data_1d3e2df699045f5765bb89b0951171dd
#
_entry.id   1d3e2df699045f5765bb89b0951171dd
#
_cell.length_a   1.000
_cell.length_b   1.000
_cell.length_c   1.000
_cell.angle_alpha   90.00
_cell.angle_beta   90.00
_cell.angle_gamma   90.00
#
_symmetry.space_group_name_H-M   'P 1'
#
loop_
_entity.id
_entity.type
_entity.pdbx_description
1 polymer ?
#
loop_
_entity_poly.entity_id
_entity_poly.type
_entity_poly.pdbx_seq_one_letter_code
_entity_poly.pdbx_strand_id
1 'polypeptide(L)'
;MIVDERIITFINSMDTENSEILETIEQEALAADVPIIRREMQSFLEVLLLMKKPMRVLEVGTAVGFSALLMSDYLPEGGHITTIENYEKRIPIARENFRRAGKEDKITLIEGDATEVLAEMEGTFDF
;
A
#
# COMPACT_ATOMS: atom_id res chain seq x y z
N MET A 1 21.75 -2.08 14.35
CA MET A 1 20.69 -2.61 13.46
C MET A 1 20.14 -3.89 14.08
N ILE A 2 18.85 -4.06 14.09
CA ILE A 2 18.20 -5.25 14.70
C ILE A 2 18.35 -6.48 13.81
N VAL A 3 18.49 -6.29 12.49
CA VAL A 3 18.62 -7.37 11.50
C VAL A 3 19.91 -7.19 10.71
N ASP A 4 20.61 -8.30 10.47
CA ASP A 4 21.82 -8.35 9.64
C ASP A 4 21.46 -8.12 8.16
N GLU A 5 22.13 -7.20 7.48
CA GLU A 5 21.89 -6.85 6.07
C GLU A 5 22.04 -8.04 5.13
N ARG A 6 22.89 -9.01 5.47
CA ARG A 6 23.06 -10.24 4.68
C ARG A 6 21.80 -11.11 4.68
N ILE A 7 21.06 -11.11 5.80
CA ILE A 7 19.77 -11.82 5.91
C ILE A 7 18.73 -11.13 5.03
N ILE A 8 18.66 -9.80 5.09
CA ILE A 8 17.75 -9.01 4.23
C ILE A 8 18.06 -9.27 2.76
N THR A 9 19.34 -9.21 2.37
CA THR A 9 19.78 -9.48 0.99
C THR A 9 19.39 -10.88 0.55
N PHE A 10 19.57 -11.88 1.42
CA PHE A 10 19.21 -13.26 1.13
C PHE A 10 17.69 -13.41 0.95
N ILE A 11 16.87 -12.85 1.84
CA ILE A 11 15.41 -12.89 1.72
C ILE A 11 14.96 -12.23 0.42
N ASN A 12 15.46 -11.03 0.12
CA ASN A 12 15.08 -10.28 -1.08
C ASN A 12 15.56 -10.96 -2.38
N SER A 13 16.62 -11.80 -2.32
CA SER A 13 17.05 -12.58 -3.48
C SER A 13 16.09 -13.69 -3.90
N MET A 14 15.16 -14.05 -3.02
CA MET A 14 14.12 -15.05 -3.27
C MET A 14 12.78 -14.42 -3.66
N ASP A 15 12.72 -13.09 -3.63
CA ASP A 15 11.51 -12.35 -3.95
C ASP A 15 11.19 -12.37 -5.44
N THR A 16 9.91 -12.27 -5.77
CA THR A 16 9.45 -12.08 -7.14
C THR A 16 9.25 -10.59 -7.42
N GLU A 17 9.52 -10.16 -8.65
CA GLU A 17 9.31 -8.78 -9.05
C GLU A 17 7.81 -8.43 -9.00
N ASN A 18 7.52 -7.20 -8.58
CA ASN A 18 6.20 -6.62 -8.67
C ASN A 18 5.82 -6.32 -10.13
N SER A 19 4.59 -5.91 -10.37
CA SER A 19 4.19 -5.41 -11.67
C SER A 19 5.02 -4.19 -12.08
N GLU A 20 5.21 -3.97 -13.38
CA GLU A 20 6.02 -2.87 -13.93
C GLU A 20 5.60 -1.50 -13.37
N ILE A 21 4.30 -1.28 -13.18
CA ILE A 21 3.81 -0.01 -12.61
C ILE A 21 4.19 0.13 -11.14
N LEU A 22 4.15 -0.94 -10.34
CA LEU A 22 4.57 -0.91 -8.94
C LEU A 22 6.08 -0.69 -8.82
N GLU A 23 6.89 -1.35 -9.64
CA GLU A 23 8.34 -1.12 -9.69
C GLU A 23 8.65 0.34 -10.03
N THR A 24 7.95 0.93 -11.00
CA THR A 24 8.11 2.33 -11.38
C THR A 24 7.77 3.26 -10.22
N ILE A 25 6.63 3.06 -9.55
CA ILE A 25 6.20 3.88 -8.41
C ILE A 25 7.17 3.73 -7.22
N GLU A 26 7.69 2.52 -6.98
CA GLU A 26 8.71 2.29 -5.95
C GLU A 26 9.98 3.11 -6.22
N GLN A 27 10.49 3.08 -7.45
CA GLN A 27 11.69 3.83 -7.82
C GLN A 27 11.46 5.35 -7.73
N GLU A 28 10.30 5.84 -8.17
CA GLU A 28 9.92 7.25 -8.04
C GLU A 28 9.84 7.68 -6.57
N ALA A 29 9.25 6.86 -5.71
CA ALA A 29 9.15 7.12 -4.28
C ALA A 29 10.52 7.15 -3.59
N LEU A 30 11.39 6.18 -3.88
CA LEU A 30 12.75 6.11 -3.34
C LEU A 30 13.59 7.31 -3.81
N ALA A 31 13.48 7.72 -5.09
CA ALA A 31 14.18 8.89 -5.62
C ALA A 31 13.71 10.21 -4.99
N ALA A 32 12.48 10.26 -4.48
CA ALA A 32 11.90 11.41 -3.79
C ALA A 32 12.00 11.33 -2.25
N ASP A 33 12.79 10.38 -1.72
CA ASP A 33 12.92 10.12 -0.28
C ASP A 33 11.57 9.92 0.45
N VAL A 34 10.60 9.34 -0.24
CA VAL A 34 9.31 8.98 0.38
C VAL A 34 9.44 7.63 1.06
N PRO A 35 9.14 7.54 2.37
CA PRO A 35 9.17 6.26 3.06
C PRO A 35 8.05 5.35 2.54
N ILE A 36 8.44 4.20 2.01
CA ILE A 36 7.55 3.11 1.61
C ILE A 36 7.94 1.83 2.33
N ILE A 37 7.05 0.85 2.32
CA ILE A 37 7.34 -0.46 2.92
C ILE A 37 8.48 -1.16 2.20
N ARG A 38 9.35 -1.81 2.96
CA ARG A 38 10.51 -2.55 2.43
C ARG A 38 10.08 -3.83 1.72
N ARG A 39 10.93 -4.33 0.81
CA ARG A 39 10.67 -5.54 0.01
C ARG A 39 10.26 -6.75 0.84
N GLU A 40 10.98 -7.04 1.92
CA GLU A 40 10.66 -8.14 2.83
C GLU A 40 9.27 -7.98 3.50
N MET A 41 8.85 -6.73 3.71
CA MET A 41 7.53 -6.41 4.25
C MET A 41 6.44 -6.52 3.18
N GLN A 42 6.77 -6.19 1.93
CA GLN A 42 5.87 -6.38 0.79
C GLN A 42 5.48 -7.85 0.65
N SER A 43 6.47 -8.75 0.58
CA SER A 43 6.25 -10.20 0.47
C SER A 43 5.46 -10.76 1.65
N PHE A 44 5.72 -10.28 2.88
CA PHE A 44 4.95 -10.70 4.05
C PHE A 44 3.48 -10.27 3.96
N LEU A 45 3.24 -9.04 3.52
CA LEU A 45 1.89 -8.50 3.32
C LEU A 45 1.12 -9.29 2.25
N GLU A 46 1.77 -9.65 1.14
CA GLU A 46 1.20 -10.51 0.10
C GLU A 46 0.72 -11.86 0.65
N VAL A 47 1.58 -12.53 1.43
CA VAL A 47 1.22 -13.81 2.07
C VAL A 47 0.00 -13.66 2.96
N LEU A 48 -0.05 -12.62 3.79
CA LEU A 48 -1.18 -12.36 4.67
C LEU A 48 -2.49 -12.13 3.89
N LEU A 49 -2.43 -11.36 2.80
CA LEU A 49 -3.59 -11.09 1.95
C LEU A 49 -4.09 -12.34 1.23
N LEU A 50 -3.17 -13.16 0.71
CA LEU A 50 -3.51 -14.43 0.06
C LEU A 50 -4.15 -15.43 1.03
N MET A 51 -3.70 -15.45 2.28
CA MET A 51 -4.26 -16.32 3.34
C MET A 51 -5.60 -15.80 3.85
N LYS A 52 -5.69 -14.50 4.11
CA LYS A 52 -6.88 -13.86 4.72
C LYS A 52 -8.00 -13.64 3.70
N LYS A 53 -7.64 -13.30 2.44
CA LYS A 53 -8.56 -12.93 1.35
C LYS A 53 -9.55 -11.84 1.79
N PRO A 54 -9.07 -10.69 2.28
CA PRO A 54 -9.94 -9.68 2.86
C PRO A 54 -10.77 -9.00 1.76
N MET A 55 -12.01 -8.64 2.12
CA MET A 55 -12.90 -7.89 1.25
C MET A 55 -12.86 -6.39 1.54
N ARG A 56 -12.52 -6.01 2.76
CA ARG A 56 -12.48 -4.61 3.20
C ARG A 56 -11.21 -4.33 3.98
N VAL A 57 -10.31 -3.60 3.36
CA VAL A 57 -9.02 -3.23 3.95
C VAL A 57 -9.04 -1.77 4.36
N LEU A 58 -8.52 -1.48 5.55
CA LEU A 58 -8.28 -0.12 6.03
C LEU A 58 -6.78 0.13 6.20
N GLU A 59 -6.29 1.18 5.58
CA GLU A 59 -4.92 1.65 5.71
C GLU A 59 -4.89 3.07 6.28
N VAL A 60 -3.97 3.32 7.19
CA VAL A 60 -3.66 4.67 7.68
C VAL A 60 -2.26 5.07 7.22
N GLY A 61 -2.18 6.15 6.46
CA GLY A 61 -0.95 6.63 5.84
C GLY A 61 -0.80 6.14 4.41
N THR A 62 -1.49 6.78 3.47
CA THR A 62 -1.43 6.46 2.04
C THR A 62 -0.06 6.76 1.43
N ALA A 63 0.61 7.80 1.89
CA ALA A 63 1.82 8.36 1.28
C ALA A 63 1.61 8.60 -0.22
N VAL A 64 2.38 7.91 -1.08
CA VAL A 64 2.22 7.98 -2.54
C VAL A 64 1.34 6.85 -3.11
N GLY A 65 0.69 6.06 -2.25
CA GLY A 65 -0.25 5.02 -2.63
C GLY A 65 0.37 3.66 -2.95
N PHE A 66 1.67 3.48 -2.71
CA PHE A 66 2.37 2.25 -3.09
C PHE A 66 1.80 1.01 -2.40
N SER A 67 1.65 1.03 -1.07
CA SER A 67 1.13 -0.11 -0.31
C SER A 67 -0.33 -0.43 -0.64
N ALA A 68 -1.17 0.60 -0.82
CA ALA A 68 -2.54 0.40 -1.27
C ALA A 68 -2.61 -0.27 -2.64
N LEU A 69 -1.77 0.15 -3.59
CA LEU A 69 -1.67 -0.47 -4.91
C LEU A 69 -1.20 -1.93 -4.84
N LEU A 70 -0.13 -2.19 -4.08
CA LEU A 70 0.37 -3.53 -3.84
C LEU A 70 -0.75 -4.43 -3.27
N MET A 71 -1.40 -3.99 -2.21
CA MET A 71 -2.50 -4.76 -1.59
C MET A 71 -3.65 -5.02 -2.56
N SER A 72 -3.97 -4.05 -3.44
CA SER A 72 -5.07 -4.17 -4.39
C SER A 72 -4.90 -5.30 -5.40
N ASP A 73 -3.66 -5.72 -5.67
CA ASP A 73 -3.35 -6.82 -6.58
C ASP A 73 -3.65 -8.21 -5.98
N TYR A 74 -3.69 -8.28 -4.64
CA TYR A 74 -3.91 -9.52 -3.90
C TYR A 74 -5.30 -9.64 -3.27
N LEU A 75 -6.18 -8.66 -3.51
CA LEU A 75 -7.56 -8.75 -3.03
C LEU A 75 -8.40 -9.69 -3.90
N PRO A 76 -9.40 -10.37 -3.30
CA PRO A 76 -10.43 -11.07 -4.05
C PRO A 76 -11.20 -10.12 -4.98
N GLU A 77 -11.91 -10.70 -5.92
CA GLU A 77 -12.86 -9.93 -6.75
C GLU A 77 -13.89 -9.21 -5.87
N GLY A 78 -14.10 -7.93 -6.11
CA GLY A 78 -14.95 -7.07 -5.28
C GLY A 78 -14.30 -6.56 -3.99
N GLY A 79 -13.06 -6.97 -3.69
CA GLY A 79 -12.30 -6.43 -2.57
C GLY A 79 -11.98 -4.95 -2.75
N HIS A 80 -11.99 -4.19 -1.64
CA HIS A 80 -11.83 -2.74 -1.65
C HIS A 80 -10.92 -2.25 -0.52
N ILE A 81 -10.12 -1.24 -0.82
CA ILE A 81 -9.23 -0.58 0.14
C ILE A 81 -9.73 0.84 0.42
N THR A 82 -9.82 1.17 1.70
CA THR A 82 -9.95 2.55 2.15
C THR A 82 -8.64 2.97 2.79
N THR A 83 -8.06 4.06 2.31
CA THR A 83 -6.78 4.58 2.81
C THR A 83 -6.92 6.04 3.22
N ILE A 84 -6.24 6.46 4.30
CA ILE A 84 -6.36 7.79 4.90
C ILE A 84 -5.01 8.51 4.79
N GLU A 85 -5.03 9.77 4.35
CA GLU A 85 -3.84 10.62 4.26
C GLU A 85 -4.20 12.07 4.59
N ASN A 86 -3.36 12.74 5.36
CA ASN A 86 -3.52 14.16 5.70
C ASN A 86 -2.46 15.06 5.09
N TYR A 87 -1.43 14.50 4.47
CA TYR A 87 -0.35 15.31 3.90
C TYR A 87 -0.68 15.76 2.48
N GLU A 88 -1.13 17.00 2.36
CA GLU A 88 -1.65 17.60 1.11
C GLU A 88 -0.73 17.42 -0.11
N LYS A 89 0.60 17.39 0.09
CA LYS A 89 1.55 17.23 -1.02
C LYS A 89 1.61 15.82 -1.60
N ARG A 90 1.26 14.79 -0.81
CA ARG A 90 1.27 13.38 -1.24
C ARG A 90 -0.05 12.93 -1.84
N ILE A 91 -1.15 13.51 -1.41
CA ILE A 91 -2.50 13.17 -1.88
C ILE A 91 -2.62 13.17 -3.41
N PRO A 92 -2.24 14.26 -4.13
CA PRO A 92 -2.34 14.27 -5.58
C PRO A 92 -1.43 13.23 -6.26
N ILE A 93 -0.28 12.93 -5.66
CA ILE A 93 0.64 11.90 -6.17
C ILE A 93 0.00 10.51 -6.03
N ALA A 94 -0.59 10.21 -4.87
CA ALA A 94 -1.29 8.95 -4.64
C ALA A 94 -2.46 8.76 -5.62
N ARG A 95 -3.29 9.79 -5.80
CA ARG A 95 -4.40 9.75 -6.76
C ARG A 95 -3.92 9.49 -8.19
N GLU A 96 -2.86 10.17 -8.63
CA GLU A 96 -2.28 9.94 -9.95
C GLU A 96 -1.71 8.52 -10.08
N ASN A 97 -1.09 7.97 -9.04
CA ASN A 97 -0.60 6.60 -9.04
C ASN A 97 -1.75 5.58 -9.12
N PHE A 98 -2.87 5.81 -8.44
CA PHE A 98 -4.06 4.97 -8.57
C PHE A 98 -4.62 5.00 -9.99
N ARG A 99 -4.66 6.18 -10.62
CA ARG A 99 -5.07 6.35 -12.01
C ARG A 99 -4.12 5.63 -12.98
N ARG A 100 -2.80 5.81 -12.84
CA ARG A 100 -1.78 5.15 -13.67
C ARG A 100 -1.88 3.63 -13.60
N ALA A 101 -2.19 3.10 -12.42
CA ALA A 101 -2.37 1.66 -12.19
C ALA A 101 -3.77 1.14 -12.56
N GLY A 102 -4.72 2.02 -12.91
CA GLY A 102 -6.11 1.61 -13.22
C GLY A 102 -6.84 1.01 -12.02
N LYS A 103 -6.59 1.53 -10.81
CA LYS A 103 -7.13 0.98 -9.54
C LYS A 103 -8.06 1.96 -8.81
N GLU A 104 -8.49 3.02 -9.45
CA GLU A 104 -9.35 4.05 -8.84
C GLU A 104 -10.69 3.49 -8.33
N ASP A 105 -11.19 2.45 -8.96
CA ASP A 105 -12.41 1.74 -8.56
C ASP A 105 -12.22 0.83 -7.33
N LYS A 106 -10.98 0.42 -7.05
CA LYS A 106 -10.63 -0.48 -5.92
C LYS A 106 -10.14 0.25 -4.67
N ILE A 107 -9.75 1.51 -4.79
CA ILE A 107 -9.10 2.25 -3.71
C ILE A 107 -9.81 3.58 -3.49
N THR A 108 -10.32 3.79 -2.28
CA THR A 108 -10.85 5.07 -1.83
C THR A 108 -9.82 5.76 -0.93
N LEU A 109 -9.38 6.96 -1.33
CA LEU A 109 -8.52 7.80 -0.50
C LEU A 109 -9.37 8.85 0.21
N ILE A 110 -9.34 8.84 1.55
CA ILE A 110 -9.96 9.83 2.41
C ILE A 110 -8.88 10.81 2.87
N GLU A 111 -9.14 12.10 2.60
CA GLU A 111 -8.25 13.19 3.01
C GLU A 111 -8.63 13.67 4.41
N GLY A 112 -7.70 13.61 5.35
CA GLY A 112 -7.94 14.08 6.71
C GLY A 112 -7.03 13.46 7.75
N ASP A 113 -7.13 13.97 8.97
CA ASP A 113 -6.47 13.38 10.13
C ASP A 113 -7.10 12.04 10.47
N ALA A 114 -6.26 11.02 10.63
CA ALA A 114 -6.72 9.65 10.85
C ALA A 114 -7.55 9.53 12.14
N THR A 115 -7.23 10.29 13.18
CA THR A 115 -7.97 10.24 14.44
C THR A 115 -9.42 10.75 14.25
N GLU A 116 -9.57 11.83 13.49
CA GLU A 116 -10.89 12.41 13.20
C GLU A 116 -11.67 11.51 12.24
N VAL A 117 -11.04 11.09 11.15
CA VAL A 117 -11.68 10.21 10.16
C VAL A 117 -12.13 8.90 10.78
N LEU A 118 -11.28 8.24 11.59
CA LEU A 118 -11.63 6.98 12.24
C LEU A 118 -12.75 7.13 13.28
N ALA A 119 -12.85 8.29 13.95
CA ALA A 119 -13.91 8.54 14.93
C ALA A 119 -15.31 8.65 14.30
N GLU A 120 -15.37 9.07 13.04
CA GLU A 120 -16.61 9.24 12.29
C GLU A 120 -16.89 8.09 11.31
N MET A 121 -15.91 7.23 11.10
CA MET A 121 -16.01 6.14 10.13
C MET A 121 -16.97 5.05 10.58
N GLU A 122 -17.92 4.74 9.73
CA GLU A 122 -18.86 3.63 9.94
C GLU A 122 -18.43 2.38 9.17
N GLY A 123 -18.86 1.23 9.70
CA GLY A 123 -18.62 -0.06 9.08
C GLY A 123 -17.50 -0.86 9.74
N THR A 124 -17.16 -1.97 9.11
CA THR A 124 -16.13 -2.91 9.59
C THR A 124 -15.13 -3.21 8.50
N PHE A 125 -13.90 -3.46 8.89
CA PHE A 125 -12.82 -3.91 8.02
C PHE A 125 -12.34 -5.28 8.51
N ASP A 126 -11.84 -6.09 7.59
CA ASP A 126 -11.38 -7.43 7.89
C ASP A 126 -9.85 -7.60 7.75
N PHE A 127 -9.19 -6.48 7.37
CA PHE A 127 -7.74 -6.36 7.36
C PHE A 127 -7.31 -4.91 7.59
#